data_46718391253eeeb6d4a8b400beb42d46
#
_entry.id   46718391253eeeb6d4a8b400beb42d46
#
_cell.length_a   1.000
_cell.length_b   1.000
_cell.length_c   1.000
_cell.angle_alpha   90.00
_cell.angle_beta   90.00
_cell.angle_gamma   90.00
#
_symmetry.space_group_name_H-M   'P 1'
#
loop_
_entity.id
_entity.type
_entity.pdbx_description
1 polymer ?
#
loop_
_entity_poly.entity_id
_entity_poly.type
_entity_poly.pdbx_seq_one_letter_code
_entity_poly.pdbx_strand_id
1 'polypeptide(L)'
;KGLQGKAMLSILPGVSVERLRDACTVKEFRILRLLPNTPALVFEGAFACSKENDLTEAERDFATKLFESIGTITWVKTYDLDAACGLSGGGPAYVAMFVEALADGGVKEGLTRDVAYELAIQTVLGSAKLLKDTGMHPGQLKDMVTSPAGTTIEGCEVLEDNGFRAATIKCVSAATRKSRSM
;
A
#
# COMPACT_ATOMS: atom_id res chain seq x y z
N LYS A 1 28.92 14.90 12.27
CA LYS A 1 28.36 15.78 13.35
C LYS A 1 26.82 15.93 13.29
N GLY A 2 26.16 15.70 12.14
CA GLY A 2 24.73 16.01 11.98
C GLY A 2 23.74 15.04 12.64
N LEU A 3 24.11 13.77 12.90
CA LEU A 3 23.20 12.73 13.40
C LEU A 3 23.34 12.41 14.89
N GLN A 4 24.38 12.90 15.55
CA GLN A 4 24.63 12.59 16.96
C GLN A 4 23.43 12.97 17.84
N GLY A 5 22.92 12.03 18.61
CA GLY A 5 21.77 12.22 19.49
C GLY A 5 20.41 12.41 18.80
N LYS A 6 20.34 12.29 17.46
CA LYS A 6 19.10 12.44 16.67
C LYS A 6 18.44 11.10 16.37
N ALA A 7 17.17 11.15 15.98
CA ALA A 7 16.45 10.04 15.38
C ALA A 7 16.52 10.14 13.85
N MET A 8 16.74 9.00 13.19
CA MET A 8 16.69 8.83 11.75
C MET A 8 15.42 8.05 11.39
N LEU A 9 14.65 8.59 10.47
CA LEU A 9 13.52 7.87 9.84
C LEU A 9 13.99 7.35 8.48
N SER A 10 14.21 6.04 8.37
CA SER A 10 14.68 5.41 7.13
C SER A 10 13.50 4.86 6.33
N ILE A 11 13.36 5.34 5.10
CA ILE A 11 12.33 4.89 4.14
C ILE A 11 12.90 3.96 3.07
N LEU A 12 14.12 3.44 3.26
CA LEU A 12 14.82 2.62 2.27
C LEU A 12 14.36 1.15 2.36
N PRO A 13 13.75 0.58 1.30
CA PRO A 13 13.42 -0.84 1.26
C PRO A 13 14.70 -1.69 1.20
N GLY A 14 14.67 -2.89 1.77
CA GLY A 14 15.79 -3.84 1.73
C GLY A 14 17.05 -3.43 2.51
N VAL A 15 17.09 -2.26 3.15
CA VAL A 15 18.26 -1.80 3.91
C VAL A 15 18.05 -2.03 5.41
N SER A 16 18.93 -2.86 6.01
CA SER A 16 18.86 -3.16 7.45
C SER A 16 19.39 -2.00 8.31
N VAL A 17 19.05 -2.03 9.60
CA VAL A 17 19.56 -1.06 10.59
C VAL A 17 21.10 -1.13 10.67
N GLU A 18 21.66 -2.33 10.61
CA GLU A 18 23.12 -2.56 10.64
C GLU A 18 23.79 -1.87 9.45
N ARG A 19 23.28 -2.09 8.22
CA ARG A 19 23.81 -1.44 7.01
C ARG A 19 23.71 0.09 7.10
N LEU A 20 22.61 0.63 7.65
CA LEU A 20 22.47 2.07 7.87
C LEU A 20 23.50 2.60 8.85
N ARG A 21 23.73 1.87 9.97
CA ARG A 21 24.75 2.24 10.95
C ARG A 21 26.15 2.16 10.37
N ASP A 22 26.46 1.13 9.57
CA ASP A 22 27.78 0.95 8.97
C ASP A 22 28.10 2.05 7.95
N ALA A 23 27.10 2.52 7.22
CA ALA A 23 27.25 3.62 6.25
C ALA A 23 27.47 4.99 6.92
N CYS A 24 27.18 5.14 8.21
CA CYS A 24 27.32 6.40 8.94
C CYS A 24 28.63 6.45 9.74
N THR A 25 29.30 7.61 9.72
CA THR A 25 30.49 7.87 10.57
C THR A 25 30.13 8.05 12.04
N VAL A 26 28.94 8.60 12.32
CA VAL A 26 28.36 8.70 13.67
C VAL A 26 27.54 7.44 13.92
N LYS A 27 27.76 6.80 15.07
CA LYS A 27 27.06 5.55 15.45
C LYS A 27 25.94 5.78 16.47
N GLU A 28 25.96 6.90 17.16
CA GLU A 28 25.03 7.25 18.24
C GLU A 28 23.82 8.02 17.71
N PHE A 29 22.94 7.32 17.00
CA PHE A 29 21.63 7.82 16.56
C PHE A 29 20.59 6.71 16.62
N ARG A 30 19.35 7.09 16.82
CA ARG A 30 18.21 6.19 16.89
C ARG A 30 17.61 6.02 15.50
N ILE A 31 17.06 4.84 15.19
CA ILE A 31 16.54 4.52 13.86
C ILE A 31 15.13 3.97 13.98
N LEU A 32 14.19 4.53 13.19
CA LEU A 32 12.95 3.90 12.81
C LEU A 32 13.01 3.57 11.32
N ARG A 33 12.81 2.31 10.98
CA ARG A 33 12.56 1.90 9.60
C ARG A 33 11.06 1.95 9.33
N LEU A 34 10.68 2.58 8.23
CA LEU A 34 9.30 2.64 7.77
C LEU A 34 9.24 2.64 6.25
N LEU A 35 8.10 2.21 5.72
CA LEU A 35 7.85 2.19 4.28
C LEU A 35 6.59 3.00 4.00
N PRO A 36 6.72 4.18 3.38
CA PRO A 36 5.60 4.97 2.88
C PRO A 36 5.15 4.47 1.49
N ASN A 37 4.03 5.02 1.02
CA ASN A 37 3.64 4.91 -0.38
C ASN A 37 3.18 6.27 -0.94
N THR A 38 3.06 6.35 -2.27
CA THR A 38 2.76 7.59 -2.98
C THR A 38 1.41 8.26 -2.65
N PRO A 39 0.33 7.57 -2.22
CA PRO A 39 -0.89 8.23 -1.77
C PRO A 39 -0.71 9.19 -0.58
N ALA A 40 0.42 9.17 0.11
CA ALA A 40 0.78 10.20 1.10
C ALA A 40 0.75 11.63 0.52
N LEU A 41 0.95 11.79 -0.79
CA LEU A 41 0.87 13.09 -1.48
C LEU A 41 -0.54 13.72 -1.44
N VAL A 42 -1.55 12.90 -1.18
CA VAL A 42 -2.96 13.31 -1.05
C VAL A 42 -3.53 12.96 0.33
N PHE A 43 -2.66 12.82 1.34
CA PHE A 43 -2.99 12.55 2.74
C PHE A 43 -3.65 11.18 2.99
N GLU A 44 -3.49 10.22 2.06
CA GLU A 44 -4.01 8.85 2.16
C GLU A 44 -2.87 7.82 2.10
N GLY A 45 -1.71 8.14 2.69
CA GLY A 45 -0.56 7.26 2.74
C GLY A 45 -0.80 6.02 3.60
N ALA A 46 -0.18 4.89 3.22
CA ALA A 46 -0.03 3.72 4.07
C ALA A 46 1.43 3.63 4.53
N PHE A 47 1.65 3.70 5.85
CA PHE A 47 2.96 3.67 6.46
C PHE A 47 3.15 2.39 7.26
N ALA A 48 3.97 1.47 6.77
CA ALA A 48 4.39 0.29 7.54
C ALA A 48 5.64 0.65 8.36
N CYS A 49 5.51 0.70 9.69
CA CYS A 49 6.57 1.07 10.61
C CYS A 49 7.07 -0.14 11.40
N SER A 50 8.39 -0.27 11.56
CA SER A 50 8.99 -1.34 12.37
C SER A 50 8.68 -1.16 13.85
N LYS A 51 8.15 -2.22 14.48
CA LYS A 51 7.98 -2.30 15.95
C LYS A 51 9.32 -2.28 16.67
N GLU A 52 10.31 -2.97 16.11
CA GLU A 52 11.68 -3.00 16.60
C GLU A 52 12.40 -1.74 16.13
N ASN A 53 12.58 -0.78 17.03
CA ASN A 53 13.25 0.49 16.77
C ASN A 53 13.86 1.05 18.06
N ASP A 54 14.75 2.04 17.94
CA ASP A 54 15.49 2.62 19.05
C ASP A 54 14.91 3.97 19.51
N LEU A 55 13.78 4.40 18.96
CA LEU A 55 13.19 5.69 19.29
C LEU A 55 12.82 5.76 20.78
N THR A 56 13.00 6.91 21.38
CA THR A 56 12.37 7.23 22.66
C THR A 56 10.85 7.28 22.48
N GLU A 57 10.10 7.15 23.57
CA GLU A 57 8.64 7.26 23.56
C GLU A 57 8.19 8.58 22.91
N ALA A 58 8.80 9.71 23.30
CA ALA A 58 8.48 11.03 22.75
C ALA A 58 8.77 11.13 21.23
N GLU A 59 9.84 10.51 20.75
CA GLU A 59 10.16 10.48 19.31
C GLU A 59 9.20 9.58 18.55
N ARG A 60 8.80 8.46 19.14
CA ARG A 60 7.81 7.56 18.58
C ARG A 60 6.44 8.22 18.45
N ASP A 61 6.01 8.93 19.51
CA ASP A 61 4.75 9.70 19.51
C ASP A 61 4.80 10.82 18.46
N PHE A 62 5.93 11.52 18.35
CA PHE A 62 6.10 12.53 17.32
C PHE A 62 6.02 11.94 15.91
N ALA A 63 6.75 10.84 15.65
CA ALA A 63 6.69 10.16 14.36
C ALA A 63 5.29 9.65 14.04
N THR A 64 4.58 9.09 15.02
CA THR A 64 3.20 8.65 14.88
C THR A 64 2.30 9.81 14.44
N LYS A 65 2.28 10.90 15.18
CA LYS A 65 1.46 12.09 14.85
C LYS A 65 1.82 12.67 13.47
N LEU A 66 3.11 12.70 13.13
CA LEU A 66 3.58 13.18 11.83
C LEU A 66 2.99 12.36 10.68
N PHE A 67 3.06 11.03 10.75
CA PHE A 67 2.57 10.18 9.66
C PHE A 67 1.05 10.01 9.66
N GLU A 68 0.40 10.05 10.83
CA GLU A 68 -1.07 10.07 10.92
C GLU A 68 -1.68 11.32 10.29
N SER A 69 -0.94 12.43 10.20
CA SER A 69 -1.39 13.63 9.50
C SER A 69 -1.45 13.50 7.98
N ILE A 70 -0.80 12.49 7.41
CA ILE A 70 -0.69 12.26 5.96
C ILE A 70 -1.09 10.83 5.54
N GLY A 71 -1.71 10.07 6.44
CA GLY A 71 -2.17 8.71 6.15
C GLY A 71 -2.43 7.85 7.36
N THR A 72 -2.21 6.56 7.24
CA THR A 72 -2.44 5.56 8.29
C THR A 72 -1.16 4.84 8.61
N ILE A 73 -0.83 4.69 9.91
CA ILE A 73 0.30 3.91 10.39
C ILE A 73 -0.14 2.49 10.73
N THR A 74 0.67 1.53 10.30
CA THR A 74 0.59 0.14 10.73
C THR A 74 1.93 -0.31 11.28
N TRP A 75 1.98 -0.62 12.57
CA TRP A 75 3.18 -1.15 13.22
C TRP A 75 3.32 -2.64 12.96
N VAL A 76 4.37 -3.03 12.25
CA VAL A 76 4.68 -4.41 11.85
C VAL A 76 6.01 -4.88 12.45
N LYS A 77 6.25 -6.18 12.50
CA LYS A 77 7.59 -6.68 12.85
C LYS A 77 8.58 -6.34 11.73
N THR A 78 9.85 -6.15 12.06
CA THR A 78 10.87 -5.74 11.09
C THR A 78 10.95 -6.67 9.88
N TYR A 79 10.79 -7.98 10.07
CA TYR A 79 10.82 -8.96 8.98
C TYR A 79 9.59 -8.89 8.03
N ASP A 80 8.50 -8.25 8.47
CA ASP A 80 7.29 -8.08 7.66
C ASP A 80 7.38 -6.84 6.74
N LEU A 81 8.38 -5.96 6.94
CA LEU A 81 8.55 -4.76 6.12
C LEU A 81 8.68 -5.07 4.62
N ASP A 82 9.36 -6.16 4.26
CA ASP A 82 9.48 -6.55 2.85
C ASP A 82 8.12 -6.97 2.25
N ALA A 83 7.28 -7.64 3.03
CA ALA A 83 5.92 -7.98 2.62
C ALA A 83 5.05 -6.71 2.50
N ALA A 84 5.19 -5.77 3.44
CA ALA A 84 4.54 -4.46 3.35
C ALA A 84 5.02 -3.67 2.13
N CYS A 85 6.31 -3.74 1.79
CA CYS A 85 6.85 -3.15 0.55
C CYS A 85 6.15 -3.72 -0.69
N GLY A 86 6.05 -5.04 -0.78
CA GLY A 86 5.38 -5.71 -1.89
C GLY A 86 3.89 -5.39 -1.98
N LEU A 87 3.22 -5.20 -0.85
CA LEU A 87 1.79 -4.93 -0.78
C LEU A 87 1.48 -3.44 -0.94
N SER A 88 1.89 -2.61 0.02
CA SER A 88 1.51 -1.19 0.06
C SER A 88 2.49 -0.28 -0.67
N GLY A 89 3.78 -0.63 -0.72
CA GLY A 89 4.77 0.12 -1.47
C GLY A 89 4.53 0.04 -2.98
N GLY A 90 4.36 -1.16 -3.52
CA GLY A 90 4.03 -1.39 -4.93
C GLY A 90 2.55 -1.20 -5.28
N GLY A 91 1.68 -1.25 -4.27
CA GLY A 91 0.22 -1.22 -4.40
C GLY A 91 -0.34 -0.13 -5.30
N PRO A 92 0.12 1.13 -5.20
CA PRO A 92 -0.38 2.21 -6.06
C PRO A 92 -0.23 1.94 -7.55
N ALA A 93 0.86 1.29 -7.97
CA ALA A 93 1.07 0.91 -9.37
C ALA A 93 0.06 -0.18 -9.82
N TYR A 94 -0.21 -1.16 -8.95
CA TYR A 94 -1.18 -2.23 -9.24
C TYR A 94 -2.60 -1.68 -9.37
N VAL A 95 -2.96 -0.74 -8.46
CA VAL A 95 -4.25 -0.03 -8.51
C VAL A 95 -4.37 0.81 -9.77
N ALA A 96 -3.30 1.52 -10.17
CA ALA A 96 -3.30 2.30 -11.41
C ALA A 96 -3.55 1.42 -12.65
N MET A 97 -2.88 0.26 -12.74
CA MET A 97 -3.13 -0.71 -13.82
C MET A 97 -4.56 -1.23 -13.81
N PHE A 98 -5.13 -1.48 -12.64
CA PHE A 98 -6.53 -1.92 -12.52
C PHE A 98 -7.52 -0.83 -12.96
N VAL A 99 -7.29 0.42 -12.55
CA VAL A 99 -8.10 1.57 -12.98
C VAL A 99 -8.02 1.75 -14.51
N GLU A 100 -6.83 1.64 -15.09
CA GLU A 100 -6.62 1.73 -16.53
C GLU A 100 -7.39 0.64 -17.27
N ALA A 101 -7.31 -0.61 -16.80
CA ALA A 101 -8.05 -1.74 -17.39
C ALA A 101 -9.56 -1.56 -17.31
N LEU A 102 -10.08 -1.05 -16.18
CA LEU A 102 -11.51 -0.72 -16.05
C LEU A 102 -11.94 0.35 -17.04
N ALA A 103 -11.13 1.42 -17.18
CA ALA A 103 -11.40 2.50 -18.13
C ALA A 103 -11.35 1.99 -19.58
N ASP A 104 -10.39 1.13 -19.92
CA ASP A 104 -10.33 0.50 -21.25
C ASP A 104 -11.56 -0.36 -21.54
N GLY A 105 -12.04 -1.10 -20.54
CA GLY A 105 -13.30 -1.82 -20.64
C GLY A 105 -14.47 -0.89 -20.92
N GLY A 106 -14.58 0.23 -20.20
CA GLY A 106 -15.61 1.24 -20.43
C GLY A 106 -15.57 1.83 -21.85
N VAL A 107 -14.37 2.14 -22.34
CA VAL A 107 -14.20 2.63 -23.72
C VAL A 107 -14.58 1.60 -24.76
N LYS A 108 -14.24 0.34 -24.55
CA LYS A 108 -14.64 -0.78 -25.41
C LYS A 108 -16.18 -0.90 -25.52
N GLU A 109 -16.88 -0.58 -24.44
CA GLU A 109 -18.35 -0.59 -24.39
C GLU A 109 -19.00 0.75 -24.79
N GLY A 110 -18.20 1.72 -25.30
CA GLY A 110 -18.69 2.95 -25.92
C GLY A 110 -18.64 4.23 -25.09
N LEU A 111 -18.06 4.19 -23.87
CA LEU A 111 -17.82 5.43 -23.11
C LEU A 111 -16.69 6.23 -23.74
N THR A 112 -16.76 7.56 -23.60
CA THR A 112 -15.59 8.39 -23.92
C THR A 112 -14.46 8.13 -22.90
N ARG A 113 -13.21 8.34 -23.30
CA ARG A 113 -12.05 8.07 -22.45
C ARG A 113 -12.12 8.81 -21.10
N ASP A 114 -12.49 10.08 -21.13
CA ASP A 114 -12.55 10.93 -19.94
C ASP A 114 -13.60 10.42 -18.94
N VAL A 115 -14.81 10.09 -19.43
CA VAL A 115 -15.89 9.51 -18.63
C VAL A 115 -15.48 8.15 -18.05
N ALA A 116 -14.82 7.32 -18.85
CA ALA A 116 -14.37 6.00 -18.39
C ALA A 116 -13.36 6.10 -17.24
N TYR A 117 -12.38 7.02 -17.32
CA TYR A 117 -11.43 7.25 -16.23
C TYR A 117 -12.10 7.84 -14.99
N GLU A 118 -12.96 8.83 -15.14
CA GLU A 118 -13.68 9.43 -14.00
C GLU A 118 -14.43 8.36 -13.21
N LEU A 119 -15.22 7.53 -13.90
CA LEU A 119 -16.00 6.46 -13.29
C LEU A 119 -15.11 5.37 -12.66
N ALA A 120 -14.05 4.94 -13.34
CA ALA A 120 -13.15 3.91 -12.84
C ALA A 120 -12.43 4.37 -11.56
N ILE A 121 -11.87 5.58 -11.57
CA ILE A 121 -11.18 6.16 -10.40
C ILE A 121 -12.14 6.28 -9.22
N GLN A 122 -13.33 6.86 -9.44
CA GLN A 122 -14.31 7.04 -8.37
C GLN A 122 -14.81 5.70 -7.82
N THR A 123 -14.98 4.70 -8.67
CA THR A 123 -15.39 3.35 -8.25
C THR A 123 -14.36 2.72 -7.31
N VAL A 124 -13.08 2.76 -7.67
CA VAL A 124 -12.00 2.19 -6.85
C VAL A 124 -11.88 2.95 -5.53
N LEU A 125 -11.88 4.29 -5.58
CA LEU A 125 -11.82 5.14 -4.39
C LEU A 125 -12.99 4.86 -3.44
N GLY A 126 -14.22 4.87 -3.96
CA GLY A 126 -15.43 4.65 -3.16
C GLY A 126 -15.47 3.25 -2.55
N SER A 127 -15.10 2.21 -3.30
CA SER A 127 -15.07 0.84 -2.80
C SER A 127 -14.04 0.66 -1.69
N ALA A 128 -12.83 1.19 -1.87
CA ALA A 128 -11.79 1.14 -0.84
C ALA A 128 -12.21 1.91 0.42
N LYS A 129 -12.79 3.11 0.24
CA LYS A 129 -13.31 3.90 1.35
C LYS A 129 -14.43 3.20 2.11
N LEU A 130 -15.39 2.59 1.40
CA LEU A 130 -16.47 1.84 2.03
C LEU A 130 -15.94 0.69 2.89
N LEU A 131 -14.98 -0.09 2.39
CA LEU A 131 -14.34 -1.16 3.17
C LEU A 131 -13.60 -0.61 4.40
N LYS A 132 -12.87 0.50 4.26
CA LYS A 132 -12.13 1.13 5.35
C LYS A 132 -13.06 1.65 6.45
N ASP A 133 -14.11 2.37 6.08
CA ASP A 133 -15.01 3.04 7.03
C ASP A 133 -15.94 2.06 7.75
N THR A 134 -16.34 0.98 7.09
CA THR A 134 -17.27 -0.01 7.66
C THR A 134 -16.58 -1.20 8.32
N GLY A 135 -15.32 -1.48 7.98
CA GLY A 135 -14.63 -2.71 8.37
C GLY A 135 -15.22 -3.97 7.73
N MET A 136 -16.06 -3.83 6.72
CA MET A 136 -16.70 -4.93 6.01
C MET A 136 -15.67 -5.82 5.32
N HIS A 137 -15.86 -7.13 5.37
CA HIS A 137 -15.03 -8.05 4.61
C HIS A 137 -15.22 -7.85 3.09
N PRO A 138 -14.14 -7.81 2.27
CA PRO A 138 -14.26 -7.59 0.82
C PRO A 138 -15.23 -8.55 0.10
N GLY A 139 -15.30 -9.80 0.54
CA GLY A 139 -16.27 -10.77 0.03
C GLY A 139 -17.72 -10.36 0.26
N GLN A 140 -18.03 -9.77 1.42
CA GLN A 140 -19.37 -9.26 1.71
C GLN A 140 -19.75 -8.11 0.78
N LEU A 141 -18.83 -7.18 0.51
CA LEU A 141 -19.07 -6.11 -0.46
C LEU A 141 -19.34 -6.68 -1.85
N LYS A 142 -18.52 -7.65 -2.30
CA LYS A 142 -18.75 -8.34 -3.58
C LYS A 142 -20.15 -8.95 -3.63
N ASP A 143 -20.56 -9.68 -2.59
CA ASP A 143 -21.86 -10.33 -2.54
C ASP A 143 -23.03 -9.34 -2.54
N MET A 144 -22.86 -8.18 -1.88
CA MET A 144 -23.88 -7.11 -1.89
C MET A 144 -24.13 -6.51 -3.27
N VAL A 145 -23.14 -6.47 -4.15
CA VAL A 145 -23.28 -5.89 -5.49
C VAL A 145 -23.52 -6.94 -6.58
N THR A 146 -23.53 -8.23 -6.24
CA THR A 146 -23.82 -9.33 -7.16
C THR A 146 -25.24 -9.85 -6.96
N SER A 147 -26.19 -9.39 -7.79
CA SER A 147 -27.54 -9.92 -7.81
C SER A 147 -27.62 -11.24 -8.62
N PRO A 148 -28.60 -12.13 -8.32
CA PRO A 148 -28.80 -13.35 -9.11
C PRO A 148 -29.01 -13.04 -10.60
N ALA A 149 -28.22 -13.70 -11.47
CA ALA A 149 -28.19 -13.49 -12.92
C ALA A 149 -27.95 -12.02 -13.36
N GLY A 150 -27.32 -11.22 -12.50
CA GLY A 150 -27.03 -9.81 -12.77
C GLY A 150 -25.74 -9.60 -13.57
N THR A 151 -25.54 -8.39 -14.08
CA THR A 151 -24.34 -8.04 -14.87
C THR A 151 -23.04 -8.14 -14.07
N THR A 152 -23.10 -7.90 -12.77
CA THR A 152 -21.91 -7.90 -11.92
C THR A 152 -21.38 -9.31 -11.72
N ILE A 153 -22.23 -10.33 -11.54
CA ILE A 153 -21.78 -11.70 -11.35
C ILE A 153 -21.11 -12.25 -12.62
N GLU A 154 -21.63 -11.92 -13.80
CA GLU A 154 -21.01 -12.26 -15.09
C GLU A 154 -19.60 -11.66 -15.20
N GLY A 155 -19.44 -10.38 -14.83
CA GLY A 155 -18.12 -9.74 -14.80
C GLY A 155 -17.16 -10.39 -13.79
N CYS A 156 -17.67 -10.80 -12.61
CA CYS A 156 -16.87 -11.52 -11.62
C CYS A 156 -16.39 -12.89 -12.15
N GLU A 157 -17.25 -13.64 -12.84
CA GLU A 157 -16.89 -14.92 -13.46
C GLU A 157 -15.72 -14.75 -14.44
N VAL A 158 -15.78 -13.76 -15.32
CA VAL A 158 -14.68 -13.46 -16.26
C VAL A 158 -13.37 -13.18 -15.53
N LEU A 159 -13.39 -12.44 -14.42
CA LEU A 159 -12.18 -12.16 -13.63
C LEU A 159 -11.61 -13.43 -12.98
N GLU A 160 -12.48 -14.33 -12.48
CA GLU A 160 -12.05 -15.61 -11.90
C GLU A 160 -11.45 -16.53 -12.98
N ASP A 161 -12.10 -16.68 -14.12
CA ASP A 161 -11.66 -17.53 -15.23
C ASP A 161 -10.29 -17.09 -15.78
N ASN A 162 -10.01 -15.78 -15.76
CA ASN A 162 -8.73 -15.24 -16.17
C ASN A 162 -7.69 -15.14 -15.03
N GLY A 163 -7.98 -15.72 -13.87
CA GLY A 163 -7.02 -15.87 -12.79
C GLY A 163 -6.64 -14.56 -12.09
N PHE A 164 -7.52 -13.58 -12.04
CA PHE A 164 -7.29 -12.27 -11.42
C PHE A 164 -6.70 -12.36 -10.02
N ARG A 165 -7.29 -13.18 -9.16
CA ARG A 165 -6.79 -13.37 -7.77
C ARG A 165 -5.38 -13.96 -7.75
N ALA A 166 -5.15 -14.99 -8.57
CA ALA A 166 -3.84 -15.64 -8.64
C ALA A 166 -2.75 -14.69 -9.15
N ALA A 167 -3.07 -13.87 -10.16
CA ALA A 167 -2.16 -12.86 -10.69
C ALA A 167 -1.80 -11.80 -9.62
N THR A 168 -2.80 -11.28 -8.91
CA THR A 168 -2.62 -10.29 -7.86
C THR A 168 -1.77 -10.83 -6.70
N ILE A 169 -2.04 -12.06 -6.23
CA ILE A 169 -1.24 -12.72 -5.18
C ILE A 169 0.22 -12.89 -5.63
N LYS A 170 0.43 -13.37 -6.86
CA LYS A 170 1.78 -13.54 -7.42
C LYS A 170 2.53 -12.22 -7.58
N CYS A 171 1.81 -11.14 -7.93
CA CYS A 171 2.37 -9.80 -8.05
C CYS A 171 2.98 -9.33 -6.72
N VAL A 172 2.20 -9.36 -5.64
CA VAL A 172 2.68 -9.01 -4.28
C VAL A 172 3.86 -9.89 -3.87
N SER A 173 3.76 -11.20 -4.11
CA SER A 173 4.82 -12.15 -3.78
C SER A 173 6.13 -11.87 -4.55
N ALA A 174 6.03 -11.50 -5.82
CA ALA A 174 7.19 -11.17 -6.65
C ALA A 174 7.90 -9.89 -6.14
N ALA A 175 7.13 -8.84 -5.85
CA ALA A 175 7.67 -7.60 -5.30
C ALA A 175 8.31 -7.80 -3.92
N THR A 176 7.67 -8.60 -3.04
CA THR A 176 8.24 -8.98 -1.73
C THR A 176 9.57 -9.72 -1.87
N ARG A 177 9.66 -10.71 -2.78
CA ARG A 177 10.93 -11.42 -3.03
C ARG A 177 12.01 -10.47 -3.54
N LYS A 178 11.66 -9.54 -4.42
CA LYS A 178 12.60 -8.54 -4.91
C LYS A 178 13.10 -7.64 -3.79
N SER A 179 12.24 -7.17 -2.91
CA SER A 179 12.62 -6.36 -1.74
C SER A 179 13.64 -7.11 -0.85
N ARG A 180 13.38 -8.38 -0.55
CA ARG A 180 14.30 -9.23 0.25
C ARG A 180 15.67 -9.45 -0.38
N SER A 181 15.79 -9.30 -1.70
CA SER A 181 17.04 -9.51 -2.44
C SER A 181 17.87 -8.24 -2.66
N MET A 182 17.41 -7.10 -2.17
CA MET A 182 18.11 -5.81 -2.24
C MET A 182 19.08 -5.62 -1.08
#